data_2c2c069420f5c733af04ed86aa8b1763
#
_entry.id   2c2c069420f5c733af04ed86aa8b1763
#
_cell.length_a   1.000
_cell.length_b   1.000
_cell.length_c   1.000
_cell.angle_alpha   90.00
_cell.angle_beta   90.00
_cell.angle_gamma   90.00
#
_symmetry.space_group_name_H-M   'P 1'
#
loop_
_entity.id
_entity.type
_entity.pdbx_description
1 polymer ?
#
loop_
_entity_poly.entity_id
_entity_poly.type
_entity_poly.pdbx_seq_one_letter_code
_entity_poly.pdbx_strand_id
1 'polypeptide(L)'
;MKFTLRTATVLTSLAMALPLAAAANPILDGYKAEIKGTFTAAAGEKLYNTVGPKQLACASCHTNSPKNVGKHAKTNKAIDPMAPSVNAKRFTDAANVEKWFKRNCNDALGRACTTQEKGDFMTYVLSVK
;
A
#
# COMPACT_ATOMS: atom_id res chain seq x y z
N MET A 1 30.15 -7.67 65.71
CA MET A 1 29.52 -8.20 64.45
C MET A 1 29.34 -7.04 63.49
N LYS A 2 30.08 -6.98 62.39
CA LYS A 2 29.96 -5.92 61.36
C LYS A 2 29.16 -6.52 60.18
N PHE A 3 27.93 -5.99 59.96
CA PHE A 3 27.12 -6.34 58.80
C PHE A 3 27.51 -5.45 57.60
N THR A 4 28.11 -6.03 56.61
CA THR A 4 28.38 -5.35 55.33
C THR A 4 27.17 -5.52 54.41
N LEU A 5 26.48 -4.43 54.15
CA LEU A 5 25.36 -4.32 53.19
C LEU A 5 25.93 -4.28 51.75
N ARG A 6 25.74 -5.34 50.99
CA ARG A 6 26.09 -5.37 49.54
C ARG A 6 24.93 -4.80 48.75
N THR A 7 25.13 -3.59 48.21
CA THR A 7 24.20 -2.99 47.23
C THR A 7 24.38 -3.67 45.88
N ALA A 8 23.35 -4.42 45.44
CA ALA A 8 23.28 -4.95 44.10
C ALA A 8 22.71 -3.88 43.14
N THR A 9 23.57 -3.41 42.23
CA THR A 9 23.16 -2.49 41.16
C THR A 9 22.51 -3.29 40.04
N VAL A 10 21.19 -3.15 39.89
CA VAL A 10 20.45 -3.75 38.76
C VAL A 10 20.62 -2.84 37.55
N LEU A 11 21.37 -3.25 36.56
CA LEU A 11 21.45 -2.62 35.24
C LEU A 11 20.24 -3.01 34.42
N THR A 12 19.26 -2.10 34.33
CA THR A 12 18.12 -2.20 33.42
C THR A 12 18.58 -1.83 32.00
N SER A 13 18.79 -2.83 31.15
CA SER A 13 19.05 -2.64 29.73
C SER A 13 17.74 -2.22 29.02
N LEU A 14 17.63 -0.96 28.63
CA LEU A 14 16.56 -0.42 27.80
C LEU A 14 16.78 -0.87 26.35
N ALA A 15 16.10 -1.93 25.92
CA ALA A 15 16.12 -2.36 24.52
C ALA A 15 15.35 -1.34 23.68
N MET A 16 16.05 -0.48 22.94
CA MET A 16 15.46 0.39 21.91
C MET A 16 15.04 -0.49 20.74
N ALA A 17 13.72 -0.70 20.61
CA ALA A 17 13.13 -1.26 19.40
C ALA A 17 13.26 -0.21 18.28
N LEU A 18 14.15 -0.44 17.32
CA LEU A 18 14.22 0.35 16.09
C LEU A 18 12.93 0.13 15.30
N PRO A 19 12.24 1.20 14.86
CA PRO A 19 11.09 1.04 13.98
C PRO A 19 11.56 0.38 12.68
N LEU A 20 10.90 -0.71 12.30
CA LEU A 20 11.10 -1.35 11.00
C LEU A 20 10.65 -0.34 9.93
N ALA A 21 11.60 0.34 9.29
CA ALA A 21 11.29 1.24 8.20
C ALA A 21 10.59 0.45 7.09
N ALA A 22 9.37 0.83 6.73
CA ALA A 22 8.71 0.28 5.56
C ALA A 22 9.62 0.50 4.35
N ALA A 23 9.83 -0.55 3.54
CA ALA A 23 10.70 -0.46 2.37
C ALA A 23 10.25 0.71 1.48
N ALA A 24 11.17 1.65 1.21
CA ALA A 24 10.91 2.81 0.36
C ALA A 24 10.50 2.35 -1.05
N ASN A 25 9.44 2.97 -1.60
CA ASN A 25 9.03 2.73 -2.97
C ASN A 25 9.24 4.01 -3.79
N PRO A 26 10.18 4.02 -4.76
CA PRO A 26 10.53 5.24 -5.50
C PRO A 26 9.35 5.89 -6.24
N ILE A 27 8.37 5.10 -6.69
CA ILE A 27 7.19 5.62 -7.39
C ILE A 27 6.29 6.36 -6.39
N LEU A 28 6.06 5.78 -5.22
CA LEU A 28 5.31 6.45 -4.16
C LEU A 28 6.01 7.72 -3.67
N ASP A 29 7.34 7.70 -3.57
CA ASP A 29 8.12 8.86 -3.18
C ASP A 29 8.07 9.97 -4.26
N GLY A 30 7.99 9.60 -5.55
CA GLY A 30 7.71 10.54 -6.64
C GLY A 30 6.38 11.25 -6.45
N TYR A 31 5.30 10.54 -6.14
CA TYR A 31 4.00 11.17 -5.87
C TYR A 31 4.02 12.07 -4.64
N LYS A 32 4.77 11.71 -3.59
CA LYS A 32 4.94 12.58 -2.40
C LYS A 32 5.61 13.90 -2.75
N ALA A 33 6.56 13.89 -3.69
CA ALA A 33 7.25 15.10 -4.13
C ALA A 33 6.33 16.05 -4.92
N GLU A 34 5.30 15.52 -5.60
CA GLU A 34 4.36 16.31 -6.39
C GLU A 34 3.32 17.05 -5.55
N ILE A 35 3.00 16.54 -4.37
CA ILE A 35 1.96 17.12 -3.51
C ILE A 35 2.50 17.49 -2.12
N LYS A 36 1.92 18.56 -1.54
CA LYS A 36 2.20 18.96 -0.15
C LYS A 36 1.26 18.28 0.84
N GLY A 37 1.09 16.97 0.71
CA GLY A 37 0.14 16.21 1.51
C GLY A 37 0.71 14.88 2.00
N THR A 38 -0.10 14.17 2.77
CA THR A 38 0.21 12.81 3.23
C THR A 38 -0.70 11.81 2.54
N PHE A 39 -0.18 10.64 2.24
CA PHE A 39 -0.95 9.50 1.76
C PHE A 39 -1.36 8.61 2.92
N THR A 40 -2.57 8.05 2.85
CA THR A 40 -3.07 7.15 3.88
C THR A 40 -3.59 5.84 3.31
N ALA A 41 -3.31 4.73 4.01
CA ALA A 41 -3.83 3.43 3.60
C ALA A 41 -5.36 3.39 3.67
N ALA A 42 -5.98 4.07 4.64
CA ALA A 42 -7.43 4.13 4.78
C ALA A 42 -8.12 4.81 3.58
N ALA A 43 -7.56 5.91 3.07
CA ALA A 43 -8.08 6.57 1.87
C ALA A 43 -7.87 5.68 0.63
N GLY A 44 -6.73 5.01 0.53
CA GLY A 44 -6.45 4.05 -0.55
C GLY A 44 -7.37 2.84 -0.54
N GLU A 45 -7.67 2.28 0.63
CA GLU A 45 -8.63 1.19 0.78
C GLU A 45 -10.06 1.62 0.39
N LYS A 46 -10.46 2.82 0.82
CA LYS A 46 -11.73 3.41 0.41
C LYS A 46 -11.81 3.53 -1.11
N LEU A 47 -10.78 4.09 -1.74
CA LEU A 47 -10.70 4.22 -3.20
C LEU A 47 -10.78 2.85 -3.90
N TYR A 48 -10.04 1.87 -3.39
CA TYR A 48 -10.02 0.49 -3.91
C TYR A 48 -11.40 -0.15 -3.97
N ASN A 49 -12.26 0.16 -3.00
CA ASN A 49 -13.63 -0.37 -2.88
C ASN A 49 -14.71 0.57 -3.45
N THR A 50 -14.35 1.78 -3.89
CA THR A 50 -15.32 2.74 -4.43
C THR A 50 -15.86 2.28 -5.78
N VAL A 51 -17.16 2.06 -5.85
CA VAL A 51 -17.88 1.73 -7.10
C VAL A 51 -18.15 3.02 -7.86
N GLY A 52 -17.62 3.12 -9.06
CA GLY A 52 -17.80 4.27 -9.92
C GLY A 52 -18.98 4.16 -10.89
N PRO A 53 -19.08 5.11 -11.85
CA PRO A 53 -20.26 5.22 -12.75
C PRO A 53 -20.52 3.98 -13.62
N LYS A 54 -19.49 3.22 -13.93
CA LYS A 54 -19.61 1.98 -14.73
C LYS A 54 -19.88 0.73 -13.87
N GLN A 55 -20.29 0.92 -12.62
CA GLN A 55 -20.53 -0.16 -11.65
C GLN A 55 -19.31 -1.06 -11.43
N LEU A 56 -18.11 -0.48 -11.49
CA LEU A 56 -16.83 -1.13 -11.25
C LEU A 56 -16.07 -0.42 -10.15
N ALA A 57 -15.38 -1.22 -9.32
CA ALA A 57 -14.35 -0.79 -8.38
C ALA A 57 -13.04 -1.53 -8.71
N CYS A 58 -11.92 -1.15 -8.13
CA CYS A 58 -10.69 -1.95 -8.24
C CYS A 58 -10.93 -3.37 -7.70
N ALA A 59 -11.63 -3.49 -6.57
CA ALA A 59 -12.02 -4.75 -5.95
C ALA A 59 -12.87 -5.65 -6.86
N SER A 60 -13.61 -5.11 -7.83
CA SER A 60 -14.45 -5.90 -8.75
C SER A 60 -13.63 -6.89 -9.60
N CYS A 61 -12.39 -6.53 -9.92
CA CYS A 61 -11.47 -7.40 -10.67
C CYS A 61 -10.38 -8.01 -9.77
N HIS A 62 -9.96 -7.29 -8.72
CA HIS A 62 -8.84 -7.67 -7.86
C HIS A 62 -9.27 -8.31 -6.54
N THR A 63 -10.57 -8.60 -6.36
CA THR A 63 -11.19 -9.15 -5.14
C THR A 63 -11.13 -8.19 -3.94
N ASN A 64 -11.72 -8.59 -2.81
CA ASN A 64 -11.69 -7.79 -1.58
C ASN A 64 -10.30 -7.74 -0.92
N SER A 65 -9.38 -8.61 -1.35
CA SER A 65 -8.01 -8.62 -0.86
C SER A 65 -7.02 -8.50 -2.02
N PRO A 66 -6.16 -7.48 -2.05
CA PRO A 66 -5.12 -7.33 -3.06
C PRO A 66 -4.11 -8.50 -3.14
N LYS A 67 -4.14 -9.42 -2.17
CA LYS A 67 -3.29 -10.63 -2.14
C LYS A 67 -3.82 -11.76 -3.02
N ASN A 68 -5.08 -11.72 -3.38
CA ASN A 68 -5.71 -12.80 -4.13
C ASN A 68 -5.50 -12.64 -5.64
N VAL A 69 -5.51 -13.77 -6.34
CA VAL A 69 -5.64 -13.77 -7.79
C VAL A 69 -7.01 -13.20 -8.16
N GLY A 70 -7.00 -12.16 -8.96
CA GLY A 70 -8.20 -11.51 -9.46
C GLY A 70 -8.69 -12.13 -10.78
N LYS A 71 -9.78 -11.54 -11.29
CA LYS A 71 -10.40 -11.97 -12.54
C LYS A 71 -10.94 -10.77 -13.30
N HIS A 72 -10.54 -10.61 -14.54
CA HIS A 72 -10.99 -9.48 -15.35
C HIS A 72 -12.50 -9.59 -15.63
N ALA A 73 -13.25 -8.53 -15.30
CA ALA A 73 -14.71 -8.53 -15.31
C ALA A 73 -15.34 -8.92 -16.67
N LYS A 74 -14.69 -8.55 -17.80
CA LYS A 74 -15.24 -8.82 -19.14
C LYS A 74 -14.66 -10.08 -19.77
N THR A 75 -13.35 -10.35 -19.61
CA THR A 75 -12.66 -11.42 -20.36
C THR A 75 -12.46 -12.68 -19.53
N ASN A 76 -12.78 -12.63 -18.25
CA ASN A 76 -12.55 -13.69 -17.27
C ASN A 76 -11.08 -14.16 -17.15
N LYS A 77 -10.12 -13.43 -17.72
CA LYS A 77 -8.70 -13.74 -17.59
C LYS A 77 -8.26 -13.53 -16.14
N ALA A 78 -7.42 -14.42 -15.65
CA ALA A 78 -6.79 -14.28 -14.34
C ALA A 78 -5.92 -13.02 -14.29
N ILE A 79 -5.90 -12.36 -13.14
CA ILE A 79 -5.07 -11.19 -12.86
C ILE A 79 -4.22 -11.53 -11.63
N ASP A 80 -2.91 -11.47 -11.80
CA ASP A 80 -1.98 -11.75 -10.70
C ASP A 80 -2.25 -10.82 -9.50
N PRO A 81 -1.97 -11.29 -8.28
CA PRO A 81 -2.11 -10.52 -7.05
C PRO A 81 -1.50 -9.13 -7.16
N MET A 82 -2.15 -8.15 -6.54
CA MET A 82 -1.73 -6.76 -6.60
C MET A 82 -0.77 -6.40 -5.46
N ALA A 83 -0.90 -7.03 -4.29
CA ALA A 83 -0.05 -6.72 -3.15
C ALA A 83 1.40 -7.20 -3.36
N PRO A 84 2.41 -6.33 -3.19
CA PRO A 84 3.82 -6.71 -3.31
C PRO A 84 4.26 -7.79 -2.32
N SER A 85 3.58 -7.94 -1.19
CA SER A 85 3.85 -9.00 -0.21
C SER A 85 3.72 -10.42 -0.79
N VAL A 86 2.95 -10.59 -1.87
CA VAL A 86 2.76 -11.88 -2.57
C VAL A 86 3.15 -11.81 -4.05
N ASN A 87 3.42 -10.61 -4.59
CA ASN A 87 3.87 -10.39 -5.96
C ASN A 87 4.87 -9.24 -6.01
N ALA A 88 6.13 -9.53 -5.75
CA ALA A 88 7.20 -8.54 -5.64
C ALA A 88 7.46 -7.72 -6.91
N LYS A 89 6.90 -8.12 -8.07
CA LYS A 89 7.02 -7.37 -9.33
C LYS A 89 6.06 -6.17 -9.42
N ARG A 90 5.08 -6.07 -8.52
CA ARG A 90 4.13 -4.95 -8.52
C ARG A 90 4.81 -3.66 -8.07
N PHE A 91 4.44 -2.56 -8.72
CA PHE A 91 4.91 -1.20 -8.40
C PHE A 91 6.45 -1.02 -8.46
N THR A 92 7.11 -1.72 -9.40
CA THR A 92 8.56 -1.62 -9.62
C THR A 92 8.92 -0.87 -10.89
N ASP A 93 7.97 -0.66 -11.82
CA ASP A 93 8.13 0.05 -13.08
C ASP A 93 7.16 1.23 -13.15
N ALA A 94 7.66 2.45 -13.08
CA ALA A 94 6.87 3.67 -13.04
C ALA A 94 6.00 3.86 -14.30
N ALA A 95 6.55 3.60 -15.49
CA ALA A 95 5.81 3.75 -16.74
C ALA A 95 4.64 2.77 -16.82
N ASN A 96 4.86 1.55 -16.36
CA ASN A 96 3.81 0.53 -16.30
C ASN A 96 2.74 0.88 -15.26
N VAL A 97 3.13 1.40 -14.10
CA VAL A 97 2.20 1.86 -13.04
C VAL A 97 1.32 2.99 -13.56
N GLU A 98 1.89 4.01 -14.20
CA GLU A 98 1.14 5.12 -14.79
C GLU A 98 0.17 4.66 -15.89
N LYS A 99 0.61 3.77 -16.76
CA LYS A 99 -0.25 3.16 -17.81
C LYS A 99 -1.48 2.50 -17.18
N TRP A 100 -1.29 1.73 -16.12
CA TRP A 100 -2.39 1.02 -15.48
C TRP A 100 -3.29 1.95 -14.66
N PHE A 101 -2.76 2.96 -13.98
CA PHE A 101 -3.59 3.97 -13.34
C PHE A 101 -4.47 4.70 -14.37
N LYS A 102 -3.88 5.17 -15.48
CA LYS A 102 -4.63 5.83 -16.53
C LYS A 102 -5.81 4.97 -17.02
N ARG A 103 -5.57 3.69 -17.28
CA ARG A 103 -6.59 2.77 -17.76
C ARG A 103 -7.64 2.45 -16.70
N ASN A 104 -7.19 1.98 -15.55
CA ASN A 104 -8.08 1.42 -14.53
C ASN A 104 -8.89 2.49 -13.80
N CYS A 105 -8.34 3.70 -13.60
CA CYS A 105 -9.10 4.82 -13.05
C CYS A 105 -10.23 5.23 -14.01
N ASN A 106 -9.97 5.28 -15.32
CA ASN A 106 -11.03 5.55 -16.30
C ASN A 106 -12.10 4.45 -16.33
N ASP A 107 -11.71 3.19 -16.12
CA ASP A 107 -12.67 2.09 -16.09
C ASP A 107 -13.49 2.10 -14.80
N ALA A 108 -12.88 2.29 -13.65
CA ALA A 108 -13.54 2.26 -12.34
C ALA A 108 -14.24 3.59 -11.99
N LEU A 109 -13.55 4.73 -12.17
CA LEU A 109 -14.04 6.04 -11.72
C LEU A 109 -14.65 6.91 -12.84
N GLY A 110 -14.51 6.51 -14.11
CA GLY A 110 -14.91 7.30 -15.27
C GLY A 110 -14.02 8.53 -15.53
N ARG A 111 -12.89 8.65 -14.84
CA ARG A 111 -11.92 9.76 -14.95
C ARG A 111 -10.52 9.31 -14.59
N ALA A 112 -9.54 10.16 -14.83
CA ALA A 112 -8.18 9.94 -14.32
C ALA A 112 -8.15 10.05 -12.78
N CYS A 113 -7.27 9.28 -12.16
CA CYS A 113 -6.94 9.45 -10.74
C CYS A 113 -6.04 10.69 -10.56
N THR A 114 -6.24 11.40 -9.45
CA THR A 114 -5.35 12.46 -9.00
C THR A 114 -4.06 11.86 -8.44
N THR A 115 -3.00 12.66 -8.30
CA THR A 115 -1.74 12.23 -7.64
C THR A 115 -1.99 11.78 -6.20
N GLN A 116 -2.90 12.47 -5.48
CA GLN A 116 -3.32 12.05 -4.13
C GLN A 116 -3.93 10.65 -4.14
N GLU A 117 -4.87 10.38 -5.03
CA GLU A 117 -5.54 9.07 -5.14
C GLU A 117 -4.57 7.95 -5.50
N LYS A 118 -3.61 8.21 -6.41
CA LYS A 118 -2.56 7.25 -6.75
C LYS A 118 -1.67 6.93 -5.55
N GLY A 119 -1.27 7.95 -4.81
CA GLY A 119 -0.45 7.81 -3.61
C GLY A 119 -1.16 7.08 -2.48
N ASP A 120 -2.42 7.42 -2.21
CA ASP A 120 -3.25 6.74 -1.20
C ASP A 120 -3.44 5.26 -1.57
N PHE A 121 -3.79 4.98 -2.82
CA PHE A 121 -3.94 3.62 -3.33
C PHE A 121 -2.66 2.79 -3.17
N MET A 122 -1.51 3.33 -3.58
CA MET A 122 -0.23 2.63 -3.41
C MET A 122 0.11 2.42 -1.95
N THR A 123 -0.14 3.42 -1.09
CA THR A 123 0.08 3.29 0.36
C THR A 123 -0.75 2.14 0.95
N TYR A 124 -2.01 2.00 0.53
CA TYR A 124 -2.85 0.88 0.93
C TYR A 124 -2.26 -0.46 0.46
N VAL A 125 -2.04 -0.62 -0.86
CA VAL A 125 -1.64 -1.92 -1.42
C VAL A 125 -0.26 -2.36 -0.92
N LEU A 126 0.68 -1.42 -0.70
CA LEU A 126 2.00 -1.67 -0.12
C LEU A 126 1.92 -2.06 1.37
N SER A 127 0.88 -1.65 2.09
CA SER A 127 0.68 -1.98 3.51
C SER A 127 0.10 -3.37 3.75
N VAL A 128 -0.48 -4.00 2.74
CA VAL A 128 -1.11 -5.33 2.84
C VAL A 128 -0.04 -6.41 2.97
N LYS A 129 0.00 -7.08 4.13
CA LYS A 129 0.98 -8.13 4.49
C LYS A 129 0.42 -9.54 4.31
#